data_b5d694408b2a44612204f0d641bb64ff
#
_entry.id   b5d694408b2a44612204f0d641bb64ff
#
_cell.length_a   1.000
_cell.length_b   1.000
_cell.length_c   1.000
_cell.angle_alpha   90.00
_cell.angle_beta   90.00
_cell.angle_gamma   90.00
#
_symmetry.space_group_name_H-M   'P 1'
#
loop_
_entity.id
_entity.type
_entity.pdbx_description
1 polymer ?
#
loop_
_entity_poly.entity_id
_entity_poly.type
_entity_poly.pdbx_seq_one_letter_code
_entity_poly.pdbx_strand_id
1 'polypeptide(L)'
;PDIENFHYINDKYGYPLGNEILNIVYEEMTAYSLSLFTARFFSDVFISIADVSKQTGDVLREQIQALDQKICDRIRDTYHISFFRTNSGIYLIPNEEVTPETMISCANVARRIAKKLISHTCLYSPEINRQEKMQAEILHSFHPALENKEFEIYFQPKVRTSNLAVSSAEVLVRWIRNGKMLWSPDIYIPLFEQNGFVVDLDYYVYEQTFQWLRKYSGKLPQGFRISLNVSPVH
;
A
#
# COMPACT_ATOMS: atom_id res chain seq x y z
N PRO A 1 7.44 -16.57 -2.80
CA PRO A 1 6.01 -16.29 -2.58
C PRO A 1 5.56 -16.55 -1.16
N ASP A 2 4.36 -16.06 -0.81
CA ASP A 2 3.53 -16.51 0.31
C ASP A 2 2.11 -16.85 -0.17
N ILE A 3 1.37 -17.58 0.66
CA ILE A 3 -0.02 -17.94 0.36
C ILE A 3 -0.95 -16.94 1.06
N GLU A 4 -1.84 -16.32 0.30
CA GLU A 4 -2.80 -15.38 0.85
C GLU A 4 -3.83 -16.10 1.76
N ASN A 5 -4.02 -15.55 2.97
CA ASN A 5 -4.97 -16.07 3.96
C ASN A 5 -4.80 -17.59 4.28
N PHE A 6 -3.55 -18.08 4.34
CA PHE A 6 -3.29 -19.50 4.56
C PHE A 6 -3.86 -20.02 5.90
N HIS A 7 -3.90 -19.20 6.95
CA HIS A 7 -4.56 -19.57 8.21
C HIS A 7 -6.05 -19.88 8.01
N TYR A 8 -6.77 -19.11 7.18
CA TYR A 8 -8.18 -19.37 6.88
C TYR A 8 -8.37 -20.72 6.16
N ILE A 9 -7.42 -21.10 5.30
CA ILE A 9 -7.45 -22.42 4.66
C ILE A 9 -7.30 -23.52 5.71
N ASN A 10 -6.35 -23.39 6.64
CA ASN A 10 -6.16 -24.35 7.73
C ASN A 10 -7.40 -24.42 8.65
N ASP A 11 -7.99 -23.27 9.00
CA ASP A 11 -9.16 -23.22 9.87
C ASP A 11 -10.40 -23.86 9.23
N LYS A 12 -10.58 -23.64 7.92
CA LYS A 12 -11.76 -24.11 7.20
C LYS A 12 -11.65 -25.55 6.75
N TYR A 13 -10.48 -25.97 6.29
CA TYR A 13 -10.27 -27.28 5.64
C TYR A 13 -9.36 -28.22 6.43
N GLY A 14 -8.77 -27.75 7.51
CA GLY A 14 -7.87 -28.50 8.39
C GLY A 14 -6.41 -28.46 7.95
N TYR A 15 -5.51 -28.68 8.92
CA TYR A 15 -4.05 -28.70 8.71
C TYR A 15 -3.56 -29.78 7.72
N PRO A 16 -4.19 -30.97 7.61
CA PRO A 16 -3.78 -31.95 6.61
C PRO A 16 -3.85 -31.42 5.20
N LEU A 17 -4.97 -30.75 4.83
CA LEU A 17 -5.11 -30.13 3.50
C LEU A 17 -4.13 -28.97 3.33
N GLY A 18 -3.94 -28.14 4.35
CA GLY A 18 -2.94 -27.08 4.30
C GLY A 18 -1.55 -27.60 4.00
N ASN A 19 -1.14 -28.74 4.59
CA ASN A 19 0.14 -29.38 4.31
C ASN A 19 0.23 -29.91 2.87
N GLU A 20 -0.84 -30.47 2.31
CA GLU A 20 -0.88 -30.90 0.90
C GLU A 20 -0.71 -29.69 -0.03
N ILE A 21 -1.39 -28.58 0.25
CA ILE A 21 -1.23 -27.33 -0.51
C ILE A 21 0.22 -26.82 -0.45
N LEU A 22 0.84 -26.82 0.72
CA LEU A 22 2.25 -26.43 0.87
C LEU A 22 3.19 -27.32 0.05
N ASN A 23 2.92 -28.62 -0.02
CA ASN A 23 3.69 -29.55 -0.85
C ASN A 23 3.51 -29.24 -2.35
N ILE A 24 2.29 -28.95 -2.80
CA ILE A 24 2.03 -28.56 -4.20
C ILE A 24 2.82 -27.29 -4.56
N VAL A 25 2.78 -26.26 -3.70
CA VAL A 25 3.55 -25.03 -3.92
C VAL A 25 5.04 -25.34 -4.03
N TYR A 26 5.58 -26.14 -3.12
CA TYR A 26 6.98 -26.55 -3.14
C TYR A 26 7.36 -27.31 -4.42
N GLU A 27 6.52 -28.29 -4.83
CA GLU A 27 6.74 -29.08 -6.05
C GLU A 27 6.78 -28.20 -7.30
N GLU A 28 5.80 -27.31 -7.48
CA GLU A 28 5.72 -26.44 -8.65
C GLU A 28 6.89 -25.45 -8.71
N MET A 29 7.28 -24.86 -7.55
CA MET A 29 8.44 -23.98 -7.47
C MET A 29 9.75 -24.71 -7.76
N THR A 30 9.91 -25.95 -7.30
CA THR A 30 11.11 -26.76 -7.53
C THR A 30 11.19 -27.24 -8.99
N ALA A 31 10.04 -27.54 -9.59
CA ALA A 31 9.94 -27.94 -10.99
C ALA A 31 10.13 -26.77 -11.98
N TYR A 32 10.16 -25.51 -11.49
CA TYR A 32 10.41 -24.37 -12.36
C TYR A 32 11.80 -24.46 -12.99
N SER A 33 11.88 -24.39 -14.31
CA SER A 33 13.09 -24.70 -15.08
C SER A 33 14.34 -23.87 -14.75
N LEU A 34 14.17 -22.68 -14.20
CA LEU A 34 15.26 -21.80 -13.76
C LEU A 34 15.59 -21.95 -12.29
N SER A 35 14.84 -22.75 -11.53
CA SER A 35 15.04 -22.92 -10.08
C SER A 35 16.32 -23.71 -9.83
N LEU A 36 17.23 -23.11 -9.04
CA LEU A 36 18.43 -23.77 -8.52
C LEU A 36 18.20 -24.35 -7.13
N PHE A 37 17.37 -23.69 -6.36
CA PHE A 37 17.08 -24.06 -4.99
C PHE A 37 15.71 -23.52 -4.57
N THR A 38 14.93 -24.33 -3.87
CA THR A 38 13.67 -23.93 -3.26
C THR A 38 13.59 -24.47 -1.83
N ALA A 39 13.15 -23.65 -0.91
CA ALA A 39 12.90 -24.02 0.48
C ALA A 39 11.66 -23.33 1.04
N ARG A 40 11.00 -24.01 1.95
CA ARG A 40 10.02 -23.38 2.85
C ARG A 40 10.79 -22.61 3.92
N PHE A 41 10.57 -21.31 4.02
CA PHE A 41 11.33 -20.44 4.92
C PHE A 41 10.70 -20.40 6.32
N PHE A 42 9.40 -20.06 6.39
CA PHE A 42 8.59 -20.16 7.61
C PHE A 42 7.10 -20.15 7.22
N SER A 43 6.25 -20.79 8.03
CA SER A 43 4.79 -20.85 7.80
C SER A 43 4.43 -21.22 6.36
N ASP A 44 3.88 -20.30 5.61
CA ASP A 44 3.45 -20.40 4.20
C ASP A 44 4.38 -19.64 3.24
N VAL A 45 5.53 -19.20 3.73
CA VAL A 45 6.50 -18.43 2.93
C VAL A 45 7.57 -19.35 2.36
N PHE A 46 7.76 -19.26 1.05
CA PHE A 46 8.81 -19.99 0.32
C PHE A 46 9.86 -19.03 -0.24
N ILE A 47 11.08 -19.51 -0.32
CA ILE A 47 12.20 -18.85 -1.01
C ILE A 47 12.68 -19.77 -2.13
N SER A 48 12.93 -19.18 -3.28
CA SER A 48 13.58 -19.84 -4.41
C SER A 48 14.72 -18.97 -4.92
N ILE A 49 15.82 -19.62 -5.29
CA ILE A 49 16.94 -19.02 -6.00
C ILE A 49 16.88 -19.57 -7.43
N ALA A 50 16.94 -18.69 -8.42
CA ALA A 50 16.85 -19.05 -9.83
C ALA A 50 18.02 -18.45 -10.63
N ASP A 51 18.52 -19.17 -11.64
CA ASP A 51 19.47 -18.63 -12.61
C ASP A 51 18.72 -17.84 -13.68
N VAL A 52 18.84 -16.54 -13.61
CA VAL A 52 18.17 -15.59 -14.53
C VAL A 52 19.17 -14.79 -15.36
N SER A 53 20.39 -15.25 -15.47
CA SER A 53 21.49 -14.56 -16.19
C SER A 53 21.16 -14.19 -17.64
N LYS A 54 20.18 -14.86 -18.26
CA LYS A 54 19.74 -14.64 -19.64
C LYS A 54 18.34 -13.98 -19.74
N GLN A 55 17.77 -13.54 -18.61
CA GLN A 55 16.42 -13.00 -18.55
C GLN A 55 16.43 -11.50 -18.26
N THR A 56 15.48 -10.76 -18.83
CA THR A 56 15.17 -9.41 -18.37
C THR A 56 14.22 -9.44 -17.18
N GLY A 57 14.20 -8.39 -16.36
CA GLY A 57 13.31 -8.31 -15.20
C GLY A 57 11.83 -8.45 -15.55
N ASP A 58 11.39 -7.87 -16.68
CA ASP A 58 9.99 -7.96 -17.12
C ASP A 58 9.61 -9.37 -17.55
N VAL A 59 10.47 -10.03 -18.34
CA VAL A 59 10.26 -11.43 -18.75
C VAL A 59 10.20 -12.35 -17.54
N LEU A 60 11.12 -12.15 -16.58
CA LEU A 60 11.09 -12.93 -15.33
C LEU A 60 9.81 -12.70 -14.54
N ARG A 61 9.33 -11.46 -14.44
CA ARG A 61 8.07 -11.15 -13.76
C ARG A 61 6.89 -11.88 -14.39
N GLU A 62 6.80 -11.89 -15.72
CA GLU A 62 5.75 -12.61 -16.45
C GLU A 62 5.84 -14.12 -16.22
N GLN A 63 7.04 -14.69 -16.22
CA GLN A 63 7.26 -16.12 -15.97
C GLN A 63 6.88 -16.53 -14.55
N ILE A 64 7.22 -15.71 -13.54
CA ILE A 64 6.83 -15.98 -12.15
C ILE A 64 5.32 -15.82 -11.97
N GLN A 65 4.71 -14.82 -12.63
CA GLN A 65 3.25 -14.69 -12.64
C GLN A 65 2.55 -15.92 -13.28
N ALA A 66 3.11 -16.46 -14.35
CA ALA A 66 2.61 -17.68 -14.96
C ALA A 66 2.78 -18.90 -14.03
N LEU A 67 3.89 -18.99 -13.28
CA LEU A 67 4.09 -20.03 -12.27
C LEU A 67 3.07 -19.90 -11.12
N ASP A 68 2.87 -18.69 -10.59
CA ASP A 68 1.86 -18.41 -9.56
C ASP A 68 0.45 -18.81 -10.04
N GLN A 69 0.11 -18.49 -11.28
CA GLN A 69 -1.17 -18.88 -11.87
C GLN A 69 -1.31 -20.41 -12.00
N LYS A 70 -0.25 -21.09 -12.44
CA LYS A 70 -0.22 -22.56 -12.52
C LYS A 70 -0.47 -23.22 -11.16
N ILE A 71 0.16 -22.70 -10.11
CA ILE A 71 -0.07 -23.16 -8.72
C ILE A 71 -1.53 -22.96 -8.33
N CYS A 72 -2.08 -21.77 -8.57
CA CYS A 72 -3.47 -21.46 -8.27
C CYS A 72 -4.45 -22.38 -9.01
N ASP A 73 -4.21 -22.62 -10.29
CA ASP A 73 -5.04 -23.50 -11.13
C ASP A 73 -4.99 -24.94 -10.64
N ARG A 74 -3.81 -25.49 -10.33
CA ARG A 74 -3.65 -26.84 -9.79
C ARG A 74 -4.42 -27.02 -8.47
N ILE A 75 -4.34 -26.05 -7.57
CA ILE A 75 -5.06 -26.11 -6.28
C ILE A 75 -6.56 -25.97 -6.47
N ARG A 76 -7.02 -25.08 -7.34
CA ARG A 76 -8.43 -24.93 -7.67
C ARG A 76 -9.00 -26.21 -8.26
N ASP A 77 -8.31 -26.82 -9.21
CA ASP A 77 -8.78 -28.02 -9.90
C ASP A 77 -8.76 -29.25 -8.99
N THR A 78 -7.79 -29.33 -8.06
CA THR A 78 -7.67 -30.48 -7.13
C THR A 78 -8.62 -30.38 -5.94
N TYR A 79 -8.75 -29.18 -5.35
CA TYR A 79 -9.47 -29.01 -4.06
C TYR A 79 -10.69 -28.10 -4.17
N HIS A 80 -11.00 -27.55 -5.35
CA HIS A 80 -12.10 -26.62 -5.59
C HIS A 80 -12.04 -25.33 -4.75
N ILE A 81 -10.82 -24.88 -4.43
CA ILE A 81 -10.57 -23.63 -3.69
C ILE A 81 -10.34 -22.50 -4.70
N SER A 82 -11.40 -21.76 -5.03
CA SER A 82 -11.36 -20.70 -6.06
C SER A 82 -10.69 -19.40 -5.61
N PHE A 83 -10.60 -19.16 -4.31
CA PHE A 83 -10.00 -17.95 -3.74
C PHE A 83 -8.51 -18.08 -3.44
N PHE A 84 -7.89 -19.22 -3.74
CA PHE A 84 -6.46 -19.44 -3.51
C PHE A 84 -5.60 -18.49 -4.36
N ARG A 85 -4.62 -17.86 -3.71
CA ARG A 85 -3.65 -16.97 -4.37
C ARG A 85 -2.29 -17.05 -3.70
N THR A 86 -1.26 -16.79 -4.50
CA THR A 86 0.11 -16.59 -4.03
C THR A 86 0.55 -15.15 -4.33
N ASN A 87 1.43 -14.60 -3.51
CA ASN A 87 2.01 -13.28 -3.71
C ASN A 87 3.52 -13.42 -3.81
N SER A 88 4.10 -13.08 -4.95
CA SER A 88 5.51 -13.27 -5.26
C SER A 88 6.29 -11.97 -5.32
N GLY A 89 7.35 -11.86 -4.51
CA GLY A 89 8.34 -10.79 -4.60
C GLY A 89 9.62 -11.30 -5.23
N ILE A 90 10.14 -10.56 -6.19
CA ILE A 90 11.34 -10.90 -6.95
C ILE A 90 12.42 -9.87 -6.64
N TYR A 91 13.62 -10.32 -6.35
CA TYR A 91 14.81 -9.49 -6.25
C TYR A 91 15.89 -10.00 -7.23
N LEU A 92 16.28 -9.17 -8.15
CA LEU A 92 17.42 -9.45 -9.03
C LEU A 92 18.71 -9.12 -8.25
N ILE A 93 19.51 -10.16 -7.99
CA ILE A 93 20.76 -10.03 -7.27
C ILE A 93 21.76 -9.33 -8.20
N PRO A 94 22.31 -8.15 -7.84
CA PRO A 94 23.31 -7.48 -8.66
C PRO A 94 24.63 -8.24 -8.65
N ASN A 95 25.55 -7.87 -9.56
CA ASN A 95 26.89 -8.46 -9.60
C ASN A 95 27.81 -8.02 -8.45
N GLU A 96 27.29 -7.19 -7.54
CA GLU A 96 28.00 -6.72 -6.35
C GLU A 96 27.74 -7.68 -5.18
N GLU A 97 28.63 -7.67 -4.17
CA GLU A 97 28.41 -8.46 -2.96
C GLU A 97 27.20 -7.93 -2.18
N VAL A 98 26.19 -8.78 -2.04
CA VAL A 98 24.98 -8.51 -1.29
C VAL A 98 24.78 -9.60 -0.24
N THR A 99 24.50 -9.22 1.01
CA THR A 99 24.28 -10.20 2.07
C THR A 99 22.93 -10.93 1.89
N PRO A 100 22.82 -12.19 2.35
CA PRO A 100 21.56 -12.94 2.28
C PRO A 100 20.39 -12.22 2.96
N GLU A 101 20.64 -11.51 4.08
CA GLU A 101 19.62 -10.73 4.79
C GLU A 101 19.08 -9.61 3.91
N THR A 102 19.95 -8.93 3.17
CA THR A 102 19.55 -7.89 2.22
C THR A 102 18.73 -8.47 1.08
N MET A 103 19.14 -9.61 0.51
CA MET A 103 18.40 -10.30 -0.56
C MET A 103 16.99 -10.66 -0.11
N ILE A 104 16.85 -11.27 1.06
CA ILE A 104 15.57 -11.66 1.66
C ILE A 104 14.72 -10.41 1.96
N SER A 105 15.33 -9.36 2.52
CA SER A 105 14.64 -8.11 2.82
C SER A 105 14.07 -7.44 1.57
N CYS A 106 14.86 -7.33 0.50
CA CYS A 106 14.42 -6.76 -0.78
C CYS A 106 13.28 -7.57 -1.42
N ALA A 107 13.42 -8.90 -1.47
CA ALA A 107 12.36 -9.78 -1.96
C ALA A 107 11.07 -9.67 -1.12
N ASN A 108 11.19 -9.55 0.21
CA ASN A 108 10.05 -9.33 1.10
C ASN A 108 9.35 -7.98 0.91
N VAL A 109 10.11 -6.91 0.63
CA VAL A 109 9.51 -5.61 0.26
C VAL A 109 8.66 -5.77 -0.99
N ALA A 110 9.21 -6.37 -2.06
CA ALA A 110 8.49 -6.62 -3.30
C ALA A 110 7.25 -7.51 -3.06
N ARG A 111 7.35 -8.56 -2.22
CA ARG A 111 6.24 -9.44 -1.88
C ARG A 111 5.09 -8.71 -1.17
N ARG A 112 5.40 -7.80 -0.22
CA ARG A 112 4.36 -6.99 0.44
C ARG A 112 3.61 -6.08 -0.54
N ILE A 113 4.32 -5.56 -1.54
CA ILE A 113 3.71 -4.75 -2.59
C ILE A 113 2.88 -5.63 -3.54
N ALA A 114 3.36 -6.83 -3.87
CA ALA A 114 2.64 -7.79 -4.69
C ALA A 114 1.22 -8.05 -4.16
N LYS A 115 1.02 -8.09 -2.83
CA LYS A 115 -0.30 -8.22 -2.18
C LYS A 115 -1.28 -7.10 -2.53
N LYS A 116 -0.80 -5.94 -2.91
CA LYS A 116 -1.61 -4.77 -3.29
C LYS A 116 -1.84 -4.68 -4.81
N LEU A 117 -1.18 -5.54 -5.60
CA LEU A 117 -1.24 -5.54 -7.05
C LEU A 117 -2.22 -6.61 -7.56
N ILE A 118 -2.90 -6.31 -8.65
CA ILE A 118 -3.76 -7.29 -9.35
C ILE A 118 -2.94 -8.47 -9.87
N SER A 119 -1.68 -8.24 -10.23
CA SER A 119 -0.76 -9.27 -10.72
C SER A 119 -0.25 -10.23 -9.63
N HIS A 120 -0.40 -9.86 -8.36
CA HIS A 120 0.16 -10.59 -7.21
C HIS A 120 1.67 -10.89 -7.32
N THR A 121 2.38 -10.23 -8.23
CA THR A 121 3.82 -10.41 -8.48
C THR A 121 4.49 -9.05 -8.61
N CYS A 122 5.60 -8.83 -7.92
CA CYS A 122 6.32 -7.58 -7.93
C CYS A 122 7.84 -7.82 -8.05
N LEU A 123 8.48 -7.05 -8.93
CA LEU A 123 9.93 -6.95 -9.01
C LEU A 123 10.41 -5.81 -8.12
N TYR A 124 11.36 -6.09 -7.23
CA TYR A 124 11.95 -5.08 -6.36
C TYR A 124 12.68 -4.01 -7.17
N SER A 125 12.48 -2.77 -6.80
CA SER A 125 13.35 -1.65 -7.18
C SER A 125 13.63 -0.74 -5.97
N PRO A 126 14.73 0.03 -5.97
CA PRO A 126 15.00 0.99 -4.90
C PRO A 126 13.89 2.04 -4.75
N GLU A 127 13.22 2.41 -5.84
CA GLU A 127 12.09 3.34 -5.88
C GLU A 127 10.92 2.82 -5.07
N ILE A 128 10.56 1.56 -5.27
CA ILE A 128 9.49 0.87 -4.53
C ILE A 128 9.78 0.88 -3.02
N ASN A 129 11.02 0.59 -2.63
CA ASN A 129 11.41 0.62 -1.23
C ASN A 129 11.33 2.03 -0.64
N ARG A 130 11.71 3.06 -1.41
CA ARG A 130 11.57 4.46 -0.98
C ARG A 130 10.11 4.84 -0.77
N GLN A 131 9.23 4.45 -1.68
CA GLN A 131 7.79 4.71 -1.56
C GLN A 131 7.18 4.02 -0.32
N GLU A 132 7.50 2.75 -0.07
CA GLU A 132 7.04 2.02 1.12
C GLU A 132 7.52 2.70 2.42
N LYS A 133 8.79 3.11 2.48
CA LYS A 133 9.34 3.83 3.63
C LYS A 133 8.66 5.18 3.84
N MET A 134 8.44 5.94 2.77
CA MET A 134 7.73 7.21 2.82
C MET A 134 6.29 7.05 3.32
N GLN A 135 5.55 6.06 2.80
CA GLN A 135 4.19 5.77 3.26
C GLN A 135 4.15 5.40 4.74
N ALA A 136 5.10 4.55 5.19
CA ALA A 136 5.21 4.18 6.59
C ALA A 136 5.53 5.40 7.49
N GLU A 137 6.40 6.31 7.03
CA GLU A 137 6.72 7.55 7.74
C GLU A 137 5.51 8.48 7.87
N ILE A 138 4.75 8.65 6.78
CA ILE A 138 3.51 9.44 6.76
C ILE A 138 2.52 8.90 7.80
N LEU A 139 2.25 7.60 7.77
CA LEU A 139 1.31 6.95 8.69
C LEU A 139 1.78 7.04 10.16
N HIS A 140 3.07 6.80 10.41
CA HIS A 140 3.64 6.88 11.74
C HIS A 140 3.61 8.32 12.31
N SER A 141 3.75 9.33 11.45
CA SER A 141 3.78 10.74 11.85
C SER A 141 2.39 11.34 12.07
N PHE A 142 1.30 10.66 11.69
CA PHE A 142 -0.04 11.25 11.67
C PHE A 142 -0.54 11.73 13.04
N HIS A 143 -0.61 10.85 14.04
CA HIS A 143 -1.11 11.22 15.37
C HIS A 143 -0.23 12.28 16.06
N PRO A 144 1.11 12.18 16.05
CA PRO A 144 1.96 13.26 16.52
C PRO A 144 1.72 14.59 15.81
N ALA A 145 1.44 14.56 14.50
CA ALA A 145 1.15 15.77 13.72
C ALA A 145 -0.17 16.43 14.11
N LEU A 146 -1.21 15.63 14.42
CA LEU A 146 -2.48 16.17 14.96
C LEU A 146 -2.27 16.85 16.32
N GLU A 147 -1.56 16.19 17.24
CA GLU A 147 -1.25 16.71 18.56
C GLU A 147 -0.43 17.99 18.51
N ASN A 148 0.56 18.04 17.62
CA ASN A 148 1.42 19.19 17.41
C ASN A 148 0.79 20.30 16.53
N LYS A 149 -0.46 20.11 16.06
CA LYS A 149 -1.19 21.04 15.20
C LYS A 149 -0.45 21.38 13.91
N GLU A 150 0.19 20.38 13.32
CA GLU A 150 0.91 20.52 12.05
C GLU A 150 -0.04 20.55 10.83
N PHE A 151 -1.32 20.19 11.00
CA PHE A 151 -2.31 20.34 9.97
C PHE A 151 -2.95 21.71 10.04
N GLU A 152 -2.64 22.55 9.06
CA GLU A 152 -3.15 23.91 8.95
C GLU A 152 -4.29 23.98 7.92
N ILE A 153 -5.33 24.77 8.22
CA ILE A 153 -6.42 25.02 7.29
C ILE A 153 -6.13 26.27 6.45
N TYR A 154 -6.33 26.15 5.16
CA TYR A 154 -6.24 27.22 4.18
C TYR A 154 -7.61 27.44 3.56
N PHE A 155 -7.91 28.69 3.22
CA PHE A 155 -9.18 29.06 2.58
C PHE A 155 -8.92 29.45 1.13
N GLN A 156 -9.44 28.66 0.18
CA GLN A 156 -9.42 28.98 -1.24
C GLN A 156 -10.67 29.78 -1.57
N PRO A 157 -10.54 31.10 -1.91
CA PRO A 157 -11.69 31.95 -2.18
C PRO A 157 -12.34 31.55 -3.50
N LYS A 158 -13.69 31.55 -3.51
CA LYS A 158 -14.51 31.40 -4.72
C LYS A 158 -15.19 32.75 -5.02
N VAL A 159 -14.96 33.29 -6.20
CA VAL A 159 -15.47 34.57 -6.66
C VAL A 159 -16.67 34.42 -7.59
N ARG A 160 -17.60 35.36 -7.55
CA ARG A 160 -18.69 35.46 -8.54
C ARG A 160 -18.12 36.01 -9.82
N THR A 161 -18.44 35.35 -10.94
CA THR A 161 -17.97 35.79 -12.28
C THR A 161 -18.54 37.15 -12.70
N SER A 162 -19.73 37.53 -12.18
CA SER A 162 -20.41 38.76 -12.55
C SER A 162 -19.77 40.04 -11.99
N ASN A 163 -19.11 39.98 -10.83
CA ASN A 163 -18.55 41.15 -10.16
C ASN A 163 -17.24 40.92 -9.42
N LEU A 164 -16.65 39.71 -9.58
CA LEU A 164 -15.41 39.30 -8.96
C LEU A 164 -15.41 39.39 -7.41
N ALA A 165 -16.58 39.52 -6.78
CA ALA A 165 -16.69 39.53 -5.33
C ALA A 165 -16.52 38.11 -4.75
N VAL A 166 -15.77 38.00 -3.67
CA VAL A 166 -15.60 36.75 -2.93
C VAL A 166 -16.95 36.38 -2.28
N SER A 167 -17.51 35.24 -2.62
CA SER A 167 -18.84 34.80 -2.13
C SER A 167 -18.78 33.58 -1.23
N SER A 168 -17.71 32.82 -1.29
CA SER A 168 -17.51 31.62 -0.50
C SER A 168 -16.03 31.25 -0.48
N ALA A 169 -15.66 30.30 0.36
CA ALA A 169 -14.34 29.70 0.35
C ALA A 169 -14.41 28.20 0.52
N GLU A 170 -13.44 27.48 0.00
CA GLU A 170 -13.22 26.07 0.27
C GLU A 170 -12.09 25.93 1.27
N VAL A 171 -12.28 25.08 2.27
CA VAL A 171 -11.25 24.75 3.24
C VAL A 171 -10.38 23.63 2.66
N LEU A 172 -9.09 23.89 2.65
CA LEU A 172 -8.07 22.94 2.20
C LEU A 172 -7.09 22.72 3.35
N VAL A 173 -6.80 21.48 3.67
CA VAL A 173 -5.80 21.14 4.69
C VAL A 173 -4.41 21.08 4.06
N ARG A 174 -3.41 21.51 4.83
CA ARG A 174 -1.99 21.38 4.49
C ARG A 174 -1.23 20.86 5.68
N TRP A 175 -0.33 19.92 5.46
CA TRP A 175 0.56 19.41 6.49
C TRP A 175 1.83 20.26 6.53
N ILE A 176 1.94 21.10 7.54
CA ILE A 176 3.01 22.08 7.70
C ILE A 176 3.86 21.71 8.92
N ARG A 177 5.17 21.56 8.72
CA ARG A 177 6.14 21.34 9.80
C ARG A 177 7.27 22.36 9.65
N ASN A 178 7.54 23.14 10.71
CA ASN A 178 8.55 24.19 10.71
C ASN A 178 8.35 25.23 9.58
N GLY A 179 7.09 25.60 9.31
CA GLY A 179 6.71 26.57 8.28
C GLY A 179 6.87 26.09 6.83
N LYS A 180 7.08 24.79 6.62
CA LYS A 180 7.18 24.18 5.28
C LYS A 180 6.17 23.08 5.13
N MET A 181 5.60 22.97 3.92
CA MET A 181 4.76 21.82 3.58
C MET A 181 5.61 20.56 3.61
N LEU A 182 5.23 19.61 4.48
CA LEU A 182 5.96 18.35 4.65
C LEU A 182 5.60 17.35 3.55
N TRP A 183 4.30 17.16 3.35
CA TRP A 183 3.72 16.26 2.35
C TRP A 183 2.58 16.94 1.62
N SER A 184 2.41 16.64 0.34
CA SER A 184 1.28 17.13 -0.45
C SER A 184 0.00 16.32 -0.13
N PRO A 185 -1.19 16.96 -0.10
CA PRO A 185 -2.45 16.29 0.18
C PRO A 185 -2.76 15.08 -0.72
N ASP A 186 -2.38 15.15 -1.99
CA ASP A 186 -2.53 14.07 -2.96
C ASP A 186 -1.70 12.81 -2.61
N ILE A 187 -0.68 12.93 -1.74
CA ILE A 187 0.11 11.80 -1.24
C ILE A 187 -0.52 11.22 0.02
N TYR A 188 -0.83 12.06 1.04
CA TYR A 188 -1.23 11.53 2.33
C TYR A 188 -2.73 11.27 2.48
N ILE A 189 -3.62 12.00 1.80
CA ILE A 189 -5.07 11.77 1.92
C ILE A 189 -5.46 10.36 1.47
N PRO A 190 -5.03 9.85 0.29
CA PRO A 190 -5.34 8.48 -0.09
C PRO A 190 -4.81 7.43 0.88
N LEU A 191 -3.65 7.67 1.50
CA LEU A 191 -3.11 6.77 2.53
C LEU A 191 -3.97 6.78 3.80
N PHE A 192 -4.45 7.95 4.22
CA PHE A 192 -5.31 8.09 5.38
C PHE A 192 -6.69 7.48 5.13
N GLU A 193 -7.23 7.58 3.92
CA GLU A 193 -8.47 6.90 3.53
C GLU A 193 -8.33 5.38 3.61
N GLN A 194 -7.24 4.82 3.08
CA GLN A 194 -6.97 3.37 3.12
C GLN A 194 -6.82 2.83 4.56
N ASN A 195 -6.36 3.65 5.50
CA ASN A 195 -6.08 3.26 6.88
C ASN A 195 -7.10 3.80 7.90
N GLY A 196 -8.15 4.50 7.44
CA GLY A 196 -9.18 5.07 8.31
C GLY A 196 -8.77 6.36 9.04
N PHE A 197 -7.54 6.83 8.92
CA PHE A 197 -7.04 8.04 9.59
C PHE A 197 -7.69 9.32 9.07
N VAL A 198 -8.26 9.28 7.87
CA VAL A 198 -8.94 10.43 7.27
C VAL A 198 -10.11 10.91 8.12
N VAL A 199 -10.77 10.03 8.86
CA VAL A 199 -11.89 10.38 9.77
C VAL A 199 -11.41 11.34 10.87
N ASP A 200 -10.29 11.02 11.51
CA ASP A 200 -9.72 11.88 12.56
C ASP A 200 -9.22 13.22 11.97
N LEU A 201 -8.64 13.19 10.77
CA LEU A 201 -8.23 14.40 10.07
C LEU A 201 -9.43 15.29 9.73
N ASP A 202 -10.53 14.72 9.23
CA ASP A 202 -11.73 15.47 8.89
C ASP A 202 -12.35 16.12 10.13
N TYR A 203 -12.48 15.40 11.25
CA TYR A 203 -12.93 15.98 12.50
C TYR A 203 -12.03 17.11 12.98
N TYR A 204 -10.72 16.94 12.88
CA TYR A 204 -9.77 18.00 13.21
C TYR A 204 -9.98 19.24 12.34
N VAL A 205 -10.11 19.08 11.03
CA VAL A 205 -10.35 20.18 10.07
C VAL A 205 -11.69 20.87 10.36
N TYR A 206 -12.75 20.12 10.71
CA TYR A 206 -14.04 20.69 11.10
C TYR A 206 -13.90 21.54 12.37
N GLU A 207 -13.25 21.03 13.39
CA GLU A 207 -13.03 21.75 14.64
C GLU A 207 -12.26 23.07 14.40
N GLN A 208 -11.16 23.01 13.65
CA GLN A 208 -10.37 24.22 13.31
C GLN A 208 -11.22 25.23 12.51
N THR A 209 -12.03 24.75 11.57
CA THR A 209 -12.91 25.61 10.76
C THR A 209 -14.00 26.27 11.60
N PHE A 210 -14.64 25.53 12.53
CA PHE A 210 -15.66 26.10 13.40
C PHE A 210 -15.06 27.08 14.41
N GLN A 211 -13.86 26.84 14.95
CA GLN A 211 -13.14 27.78 15.79
C GLN A 211 -12.83 29.08 15.04
N TRP A 212 -12.38 28.96 13.77
CA TRP A 212 -12.13 30.10 12.90
C TRP A 212 -13.43 30.89 12.61
N LEU A 213 -14.52 30.19 12.26
CA LEU A 213 -15.83 30.81 12.02
C LEU A 213 -16.32 31.56 13.27
N ARG A 214 -16.24 30.96 14.46
CA ARG A 214 -16.61 31.60 15.72
C ARG A 214 -15.86 32.93 15.92
N LYS A 215 -14.60 32.98 15.53
CA LYS A 215 -13.74 34.18 15.68
C LYS A 215 -14.04 35.27 14.64
N TYR A 216 -14.39 34.88 13.40
CA TYR A 216 -14.42 35.81 12.27
C TYR A 216 -15.82 35.98 11.62
N SER A 217 -16.85 35.28 12.05
CA SER A 217 -18.20 35.33 11.44
C SER A 217 -18.77 36.75 11.31
N GLY A 218 -18.56 37.60 12.31
CA GLY A 218 -18.99 39.01 12.27
C GLY A 218 -18.24 39.90 11.26
N LYS A 219 -17.16 39.41 10.68
CA LYS A 219 -16.36 40.16 9.66
C LYS A 219 -16.59 39.63 8.23
N LEU A 220 -17.35 38.54 8.08
CA LEU A 220 -17.65 37.95 6.79
C LEU A 220 -18.83 38.62 6.10
N PRO A 221 -18.85 38.71 4.77
CA PRO A 221 -20.01 39.20 4.03
C PRO A 221 -21.28 38.40 4.36
N GLN A 222 -22.43 39.06 4.35
CA GLN A 222 -23.71 38.38 4.55
C GLN A 222 -23.89 37.27 3.50
N GLY A 223 -24.27 36.08 3.97
CA GLY A 223 -24.46 34.91 3.11
C GLY A 223 -23.15 34.24 2.62
N PHE A 224 -22.01 34.60 3.21
CA PHE A 224 -20.75 33.93 2.94
C PHE A 224 -20.83 32.44 3.33
N ARG A 225 -20.34 31.57 2.46
CA ARG A 225 -20.39 30.11 2.66
C ARG A 225 -18.98 29.53 2.72
N ILE A 226 -18.80 28.52 3.58
CA ILE A 226 -17.57 27.71 3.61
C ILE A 226 -17.95 26.29 3.22
N SER A 227 -17.21 25.72 2.28
CA SER A 227 -17.29 24.30 1.93
C SER A 227 -16.13 23.52 2.56
N LEU A 228 -16.46 22.38 3.11
CA LEU A 228 -15.52 21.38 3.65
C LEU A 228 -15.57 20.14 2.79
N ASN A 229 -14.43 19.55 2.55
CA ASN A 229 -14.33 18.24 1.92
C ASN A 229 -14.62 17.17 3.00
N VAL A 230 -15.33 16.13 2.61
CA VAL A 230 -15.66 14.97 3.43
C VAL A 230 -15.22 13.74 2.66
N SER A 231 -14.41 12.90 3.29
CA SER A 231 -14.03 11.63 2.66
C SER A 231 -15.25 10.69 2.57
N PRO A 232 -15.38 9.90 1.50
CA PRO A 232 -16.42 8.88 1.38
C PRO A 232 -16.27 7.72 2.39
N VAL A 233 -15.20 7.70 3.18
CA VAL A 233 -14.91 6.65 4.17
C VAL A 233 -15.74 6.81 5.47
N HIS A 234 -16.47 7.94 5.65
CA HIS A 234 -17.37 8.17 6.81
C HIS A 234 -18.57 7.27 6.83
#